data_9f93999fcce9cdc8f59bb0a6ecc0f305
#
_entry.id   9f93999fcce9cdc8f59bb0a6ecc0f305
#
_cell.length_a   1.000
_cell.length_b   1.000
_cell.length_c   1.000
_cell.angle_alpha   90.00
_cell.angle_beta   90.00
_cell.angle_gamma   90.00
#
_symmetry.space_group_name_H-M   'P 1'
#
loop_
_entity.id
_entity.type
_entity.pdbx_description
1 polymer ?
#
loop_
_entity_poly.entity_id
_entity_poly.type
_entity_poly.pdbx_seq_one_letter_code
_entity_poly.pdbx_strand_id
1 'polypeptide(L)'
;MKNYLILFCITFLQLSCSLRNDQNGKEILEERNYGQFTESGQFDIVPFFGKSTYVLLDVPEELDLYQADKILAGDGLYFIMDAELGNGIFIFEETGDFVAEIPIGGNGPGEIPDLEDITYNFDTKTLLVLGAYGRKLFEYSPSGEFIRDMSLPENRFFNYIAYAGNDLIYLHTLPSPSYAQPNDERMVTAIQLSSMEIIAEHLPVPEGLRYNITGEKPLTFQSGKVVFARAFGNRIHVFQNDGNLEKEILLTSLAPTDNLYEKETLKQFMDLLADKNELAFADNYMETENLDFLLLVKSGALTRWGIWDKKNGKFNLTNTLFDSNINMPLLPHLEIDDRKVMKLLDDEFFEMYLNEDGHEAYLRKIEEMVPGFRDNTRKFILCIYEN
;
A
#
# COMPACT_ATOMS: atom_id res chain seq x y z
N MET A 1 -62.92 4.53 32.46
CA MET A 1 -62.32 5.42 31.49
C MET A 1 -60.84 5.44 31.75
N LYS A 2 -60.11 4.64 31.03
CA LYS A 2 -58.65 4.52 31.17
C LYS A 2 -58.01 4.79 29.80
N ASN A 3 -57.24 5.83 29.72
CA ASN A 3 -56.47 6.22 28.57
C ASN A 3 -55.26 5.27 28.43
N TYR A 4 -55.14 4.58 27.32
CA TYR A 4 -53.91 3.87 26.94
C TYR A 4 -53.12 4.74 25.95
N LEU A 5 -52.00 5.24 26.42
CA LEU A 5 -50.99 5.93 25.62
C LEU A 5 -50.11 4.85 24.98
N ILE A 6 -50.23 4.67 23.65
CA ILE A 6 -49.38 3.77 22.90
C ILE A 6 -48.10 4.53 22.58
N LEU A 7 -47.04 4.17 23.28
CA LEU A 7 -45.67 4.68 23.03
C LEU A 7 -45.09 3.90 21.83
N PHE A 8 -45.01 4.56 20.68
CA PHE A 8 -44.35 4.01 19.50
C PHE A 8 -42.83 4.15 19.71
N CYS A 9 -42.14 3.10 20.13
CA CYS A 9 -40.68 3.02 20.12
C CYS A 9 -40.22 2.82 18.67
N ILE A 10 -39.85 3.91 18.03
CA ILE A 10 -39.06 3.87 16.80
C ILE A 10 -37.64 3.47 17.20
N THR A 11 -37.29 2.23 17.04
CA THR A 11 -35.89 1.77 17.11
C THR A 11 -35.19 2.21 15.85
N PHE A 12 -34.51 3.36 15.95
CA PHE A 12 -33.44 3.72 15.04
C PHE A 12 -32.31 2.72 15.29
N LEU A 13 -32.14 1.78 14.42
CA LEU A 13 -30.87 1.04 14.27
C LEU A 13 -29.85 2.04 13.72
N GLN A 14 -29.25 2.78 14.64
CA GLN A 14 -27.99 3.45 14.34
C GLN A 14 -26.95 2.35 14.19
N LEU A 15 -26.40 2.19 12.98
CA LEU A 15 -25.10 1.60 12.76
C LEU A 15 -24.09 2.50 13.51
N SER A 16 -23.89 2.21 14.78
CA SER A 16 -22.90 2.88 15.58
C SER A 16 -21.57 2.14 15.37
N CYS A 17 -20.61 2.78 14.70
CA CYS A 17 -19.22 2.58 15.06
C CYS A 17 -19.13 2.74 16.58
N SER A 18 -18.99 1.68 17.32
CA SER A 18 -18.85 1.76 18.76
C SER A 18 -17.39 2.08 19.08
N LEU A 19 -17.07 3.37 19.13
CA LEU A 19 -15.83 3.83 19.78
C LEU A 19 -15.95 3.54 21.29
N ARG A 20 -15.29 2.52 21.75
CA ARG A 20 -15.03 2.34 23.20
C ARG A 20 -13.83 3.21 23.56
N ASN A 21 -14.10 4.39 24.06
CA ASN A 21 -13.10 5.27 24.64
C ASN A 21 -12.81 4.80 26.08
N ASP A 22 -11.68 4.17 26.33
CA ASP A 22 -11.22 3.84 27.69
C ASP A 22 -10.16 4.88 28.10
N GLN A 23 -10.44 5.63 29.17
CA GLN A 23 -9.61 6.77 29.64
C GLN A 23 -8.21 6.37 30.19
N ASN A 24 -7.77 5.13 29.97
CA ASN A 24 -6.52 4.59 30.50
C ASN A 24 -5.45 4.30 29.42
N GLY A 25 -5.47 4.95 28.26
CA GLY A 25 -4.45 4.74 27.23
C GLY A 25 -4.50 3.34 26.58
N LYS A 26 -5.66 2.68 26.60
CA LYS A 26 -5.86 1.42 25.90
C LYS A 26 -6.12 1.64 24.42
N GLU A 27 -5.53 0.77 23.63
CA GLU A 27 -5.74 0.63 22.21
C GLU A 27 -7.22 0.69 21.83
N ILE A 28 -7.56 1.53 20.85
CA ILE A 28 -8.93 1.62 20.35
C ILE A 28 -9.14 0.48 19.36
N LEU A 29 -10.04 -0.45 19.69
CA LEU A 29 -10.47 -1.48 18.74
C LEU A 29 -11.66 -0.95 17.94
N GLU A 30 -11.48 -0.79 16.63
CA GLU A 30 -12.52 -0.49 15.66
C GLU A 30 -12.91 -1.77 14.91
N GLU A 31 -14.17 -2.14 14.92
CA GLU A 31 -14.66 -3.29 14.14
C GLU A 31 -15.25 -2.80 12.82
N ARG A 32 -14.76 -3.34 11.70
CA ARG A 32 -15.31 -3.11 10.36
C ARG A 32 -15.92 -4.40 9.83
N ASN A 33 -17.22 -4.36 9.59
CA ASN A 33 -17.94 -5.45 8.97
C ASN A 33 -18.45 -5.00 7.60
N TYR A 34 -17.83 -5.49 6.56
CA TYR A 34 -18.19 -5.15 5.18
C TYR A 34 -19.45 -5.86 4.69
N GLY A 35 -20.07 -6.68 5.54
CA GLY A 35 -21.39 -7.29 5.30
C GLY A 35 -21.48 -8.15 4.06
N GLN A 36 -22.59 -8.02 3.35
CA GLN A 36 -22.78 -8.70 2.06
C GLN A 36 -22.12 -7.87 0.96
N PHE A 37 -21.43 -8.53 0.04
CA PHE A 37 -20.80 -7.91 -1.10
C PHE A 37 -21.61 -8.07 -2.39
N THR A 38 -21.43 -7.11 -3.30
CA THR A 38 -21.90 -7.19 -4.67
C THR A 38 -20.71 -7.55 -5.57
N GLU A 39 -20.83 -8.62 -6.34
CA GLU A 39 -19.80 -8.96 -7.33
C GLU A 39 -20.00 -8.16 -8.63
N SER A 40 -18.92 -7.60 -9.16
CA SER A 40 -18.88 -6.92 -10.45
C SER A 40 -17.63 -7.36 -11.25
N GLY A 41 -17.70 -7.28 -12.57
CA GLY A 41 -16.53 -7.56 -13.41
C GLY A 41 -15.47 -6.47 -13.28
N GLN A 42 -15.91 -5.21 -13.17
CA GLN A 42 -15.07 -4.03 -13.02
C GLN A 42 -15.73 -3.00 -12.09
N PHE A 43 -14.91 -2.16 -11.49
CA PHE A 43 -15.33 -1.06 -10.62
C PHE A 43 -14.63 0.23 -11.04
N ASP A 44 -15.41 1.23 -11.45
CA ASP A 44 -14.86 2.54 -11.82
C ASP A 44 -14.54 3.36 -10.57
N ILE A 45 -13.28 3.73 -10.41
CA ILE A 45 -12.83 4.49 -9.25
C ILE A 45 -12.94 6.00 -9.41
N VAL A 46 -12.95 6.51 -10.64
CA VAL A 46 -12.92 7.96 -10.95
C VAL A 46 -14.00 8.75 -10.22
N PRO A 47 -15.27 8.30 -10.14
CA PRO A 47 -16.33 9.07 -9.48
C PRO A 47 -16.15 9.31 -7.98
N PHE A 48 -15.18 8.61 -7.36
CA PHE A 48 -14.93 8.69 -5.92
C PHE A 48 -13.82 9.64 -5.52
N PHE A 49 -13.12 10.21 -6.51
CA PHE A 49 -12.05 11.18 -6.31
C PHE A 49 -12.46 12.55 -6.84
N GLY A 50 -12.03 13.61 -6.15
CA GLY A 50 -12.28 14.99 -6.56
C GLY A 50 -11.48 15.41 -7.78
N LYS A 51 -10.31 14.78 -7.98
CA LYS A 51 -9.40 15.07 -9.09
C LYS A 51 -8.71 13.81 -9.57
N SER A 52 -8.60 13.67 -10.89
CA SER A 52 -7.74 12.69 -11.56
C SER A 52 -6.75 13.43 -12.44
N THR A 53 -5.48 13.10 -12.31
CA THR A 53 -4.37 13.68 -13.09
C THR A 53 -3.63 12.55 -13.79
N TYR A 54 -3.24 12.79 -15.04
CA TYR A 54 -2.50 11.83 -15.85
C TYR A 54 -1.23 12.51 -16.34
N VAL A 55 -0.09 11.97 -15.97
CA VAL A 55 1.21 12.53 -16.28
C VAL A 55 1.94 11.59 -17.22
N LEU A 56 2.27 12.08 -18.42
CA LEU A 56 3.15 11.37 -19.33
C LEU A 56 4.58 11.53 -18.83
N LEU A 57 5.24 10.41 -18.50
CA LEU A 57 6.62 10.45 -18.06
C LEU A 57 7.55 10.46 -19.28
N ASP A 58 8.47 11.41 -19.31
CA ASP A 58 9.55 11.47 -20.30
C ASP A 58 10.70 10.56 -19.85
N VAL A 59 10.57 9.26 -20.14
CA VAL A 59 11.54 8.24 -19.76
C VAL A 59 12.60 8.14 -20.86
N PRO A 60 13.87 8.53 -20.60
CA PRO A 60 14.97 8.35 -21.55
C PRO A 60 15.12 6.90 -22.03
N GLU A 61 15.47 6.70 -23.31
CA GLU A 61 15.58 5.36 -23.90
C GLU A 61 16.60 4.45 -23.24
N GLU A 62 17.64 5.04 -22.64
CA GLU A 62 18.72 4.34 -21.94
C GLU A 62 18.36 3.89 -20.53
N LEU A 63 17.23 4.32 -19.97
CA LEU A 63 16.84 3.96 -18.61
C LEU A 63 16.08 2.62 -18.57
N ASP A 64 16.41 1.82 -17.58
CA ASP A 64 15.81 0.50 -17.34
C ASP A 64 14.60 0.59 -16.39
N LEU A 65 13.67 1.51 -16.64
CA LEU A 65 12.38 1.54 -15.96
C LEU A 65 11.39 0.63 -16.71
N TYR A 66 10.85 -0.37 -16.02
CA TYR A 66 9.89 -1.33 -16.58
C TYR A 66 8.55 -1.31 -15.83
N GLN A 67 8.59 -1.20 -14.51
CA GLN A 67 7.39 -1.22 -13.66
C GLN A 67 7.56 -0.30 -12.45
N ALA A 68 6.52 -0.20 -11.63
CA ALA A 68 6.60 0.47 -10.35
C ALA A 68 6.26 -0.51 -9.23
N ASP A 69 7.27 -0.84 -8.42
CA ASP A 69 7.07 -1.59 -7.19
C ASP A 69 6.59 -0.68 -6.06
N LYS A 70 7.00 0.60 -6.08
CA LYS A 70 6.49 1.65 -5.20
C LYS A 70 6.55 3.03 -5.87
N ILE A 71 5.56 3.86 -5.58
CA ILE A 71 5.49 5.25 -6.04
C ILE A 71 5.28 6.15 -4.84
N LEU A 72 6.12 7.17 -4.71
CA LEU A 72 5.97 8.22 -3.72
C LEU A 72 5.83 9.58 -4.39
N ALA A 73 5.14 10.50 -3.74
CA ALA A 73 5.00 11.88 -4.20
C ALA A 73 5.46 12.84 -3.09
N GLY A 74 6.29 13.80 -3.42
CA GLY A 74 6.74 14.79 -2.47
C GLY A 74 7.40 16.00 -3.13
N ASP A 75 7.08 17.21 -2.67
CA ASP A 75 7.71 18.47 -3.07
C ASP A 75 7.72 18.74 -4.59
N GLY A 76 6.68 18.33 -5.30
CA GLY A 76 6.61 18.50 -6.75
C GLY A 76 7.33 17.44 -7.55
N LEU A 77 7.67 16.31 -6.92
CA LEU A 77 8.37 15.19 -7.53
C LEU A 77 7.61 13.87 -7.33
N TYR A 78 7.86 12.94 -8.25
CA TYR A 78 7.52 11.53 -8.12
C TYR A 78 8.78 10.71 -8.03
N PHE A 79 8.79 9.75 -7.09
CA PHE A 79 9.85 8.77 -6.92
C PHE A 79 9.29 7.40 -7.25
N ILE A 80 9.79 6.78 -8.29
CA ILE A 80 9.33 5.46 -8.77
C ILE A 80 10.43 4.45 -8.48
N MET A 81 10.12 3.50 -7.62
CA MET A 81 11.00 2.37 -7.33
C MET A 81 10.66 1.22 -8.27
N ASP A 82 11.65 0.72 -9.00
CA ASP A 82 11.62 -0.53 -9.76
C ASP A 82 12.78 -1.41 -9.25
N ALA A 83 12.51 -2.20 -8.23
CA ALA A 83 13.50 -3.04 -7.58
C ALA A 83 13.64 -4.42 -8.25
N GLU A 84 12.56 -4.91 -8.87
CA GLU A 84 12.51 -6.28 -9.40
C GLU A 84 13.12 -6.39 -10.81
N LEU A 85 12.87 -5.42 -11.67
CA LEU A 85 13.29 -5.46 -13.09
C LEU A 85 14.32 -4.39 -13.42
N GLY A 86 14.06 -3.14 -13.06
CA GLY A 86 14.89 -1.99 -13.44
C GLY A 86 16.07 -1.73 -12.51
N ASN A 87 16.07 -2.29 -11.30
CA ASN A 87 17.11 -2.09 -10.28
C ASN A 87 17.46 -0.61 -10.05
N GLY A 88 16.44 0.24 -9.91
CA GLY A 88 16.63 1.67 -9.77
C GLY A 88 15.51 2.40 -9.05
N ILE A 89 15.81 3.65 -8.71
CA ILE A 89 14.81 4.62 -8.26
C ILE A 89 14.87 5.78 -9.26
N PHE A 90 13.73 6.06 -9.89
CA PHE A 90 13.61 7.05 -10.96
C PHE A 90 12.83 8.25 -10.43
N ILE A 91 13.37 9.45 -10.63
CA ILE A 91 12.83 10.71 -10.12
C ILE A 91 12.33 11.53 -11.29
N PHE A 92 11.06 11.99 -11.18
CA PHE A 92 10.41 12.83 -12.18
C PHE A 92 9.80 14.07 -11.52
N GLU A 93 9.73 15.17 -12.26
CA GLU A 93 8.92 16.34 -11.87
C GLU A 93 7.42 16.02 -11.97
N GLU A 94 6.58 16.84 -11.33
CA GLU A 94 5.11 16.72 -11.48
C GLU A 94 4.63 16.91 -12.93
N THR A 95 5.45 17.52 -13.77
CA THR A 95 5.21 17.65 -15.22
C THR A 95 5.48 16.37 -16.00
N GLY A 96 6.20 15.41 -15.41
CA GLY A 96 6.66 14.17 -16.04
C GLY A 96 8.09 14.23 -16.57
N ASP A 97 8.76 15.37 -16.46
CA ASP A 97 10.15 15.52 -16.91
C ASP A 97 11.09 14.70 -16.02
N PHE A 98 12.02 13.96 -16.63
CA PHE A 98 13.00 13.15 -15.92
C PHE A 98 14.01 14.03 -15.18
N VAL A 99 14.29 13.74 -13.90
CA VAL A 99 15.23 14.47 -13.06
C VAL A 99 16.52 13.67 -12.86
N ALA A 100 16.41 12.44 -12.35
CA ALA A 100 17.57 11.63 -11.99
C ALA A 100 17.19 10.14 -11.82
N GLU A 101 18.22 9.31 -11.88
CA GLU A 101 18.19 7.91 -11.47
C GLU A 101 19.14 7.70 -10.29
N ILE A 102 18.71 6.91 -9.30
CA ILE A 102 19.57 6.36 -8.26
C ILE A 102 19.76 4.88 -8.57
N PRO A 103 20.91 4.50 -9.15
CA PRO A 103 21.14 3.11 -9.58
C PRO A 103 21.43 2.20 -8.39
N ILE A 104 21.05 0.93 -8.53
CA ILE A 104 21.25 -0.12 -7.53
C ILE A 104 22.36 -1.08 -8.01
N GLY A 105 23.06 -1.71 -7.08
CA GLY A 105 24.03 -2.76 -7.38
C GLY A 105 25.49 -2.42 -7.08
N GLY A 106 25.76 -1.25 -6.47
CA GLY A 106 27.12 -0.83 -6.09
C GLY A 106 27.44 -1.05 -4.60
N ASN A 107 28.74 -1.00 -4.26
CA ASN A 107 29.22 -1.11 -2.88
C ASN A 107 30.12 0.06 -2.48
N GLY A 108 30.20 1.10 -3.30
CA GLY A 108 30.95 2.33 -3.02
C GLY A 108 30.21 3.28 -2.07
N PRO A 109 30.86 4.37 -1.66
CA PRO A 109 30.20 5.41 -0.87
C PRO A 109 29.00 5.99 -1.63
N GLY A 110 27.81 5.89 -1.04
CA GLY A 110 26.59 6.36 -1.66
C GLY A 110 26.01 5.42 -2.73
N GLU A 111 26.55 4.23 -2.90
CA GLU A 111 25.97 3.19 -3.72
C GLU A 111 25.11 2.26 -2.86
N ILE A 112 24.00 1.80 -3.42
CA ILE A 112 23.03 0.91 -2.75
C ILE A 112 23.28 -0.51 -3.25
N PRO A 113 23.72 -1.46 -2.39
CA PRO A 113 24.01 -2.81 -2.84
C PRO A 113 22.79 -3.59 -3.31
N ASP A 114 21.66 -3.35 -2.68
CA ASP A 114 20.35 -3.92 -2.93
C ASP A 114 19.28 -2.93 -2.46
N LEU A 115 18.08 -3.05 -2.98
CA LEU A 115 16.95 -2.15 -2.69
C LEU A 115 15.81 -2.96 -2.06
N GLU A 116 15.47 -2.61 -0.82
CA GLU A 116 14.33 -3.22 -0.13
C GLU A 116 13.08 -2.34 -0.24
N ASP A 117 13.19 -1.06 0.13
CA ASP A 117 12.04 -0.14 0.12
C ASP A 117 12.47 1.33 0.17
N ILE A 118 11.55 2.24 -0.11
CA ILE A 118 11.76 3.69 -0.05
C ILE A 118 10.69 4.41 0.74
N THR A 119 11.02 5.56 1.33
CA THR A 119 10.06 6.51 1.90
C THR A 119 10.53 7.94 1.76
N TYR A 120 9.60 8.88 1.68
CA TYR A 120 9.93 10.30 1.58
C TYR A 120 9.89 10.97 2.96
N ASN A 121 10.99 11.60 3.35
CA ASN A 121 11.06 12.44 4.54
C ASN A 121 10.61 13.86 4.16
N PHE A 122 9.34 14.15 4.41
CA PHE A 122 8.73 15.44 4.07
C PHE A 122 9.18 16.60 4.98
N ASP A 123 9.82 16.31 6.13
CA ASP A 123 10.35 17.35 7.02
C ASP A 123 11.68 17.90 6.49
N THR A 124 12.57 17.05 5.99
CA THR A 124 13.86 17.44 5.40
C THR A 124 13.84 17.51 3.88
N LYS A 125 12.74 17.03 3.27
CA LYS A 125 12.58 16.93 1.81
C LYS A 125 13.63 16.03 1.17
N THR A 126 13.83 14.85 1.75
CA THR A 126 14.84 13.88 1.28
C THR A 126 14.21 12.52 1.07
N LEU A 127 14.79 11.73 0.17
CA LEU A 127 14.42 10.34 -0.03
C LEU A 127 15.23 9.46 0.91
N LEU A 128 14.57 8.62 1.68
CA LEU A 128 15.18 7.57 2.48
C LEU A 128 15.02 6.23 1.75
N VAL A 129 16.12 5.54 1.58
CA VAL A 129 16.20 4.25 0.88
C VAL A 129 16.66 3.19 1.85
N LEU A 130 15.86 2.16 2.02
CA LEU A 130 16.21 0.98 2.80
C LEU A 130 16.95 -0.01 1.90
N GLY A 131 18.14 -0.39 2.29
CA GLY A 131 18.98 -1.29 1.50
C GLY A 131 20.02 -2.00 2.36
N ALA A 132 21.03 -2.57 1.71
CA ALA A 132 22.07 -3.40 2.33
C ALA A 132 21.44 -4.55 3.14
N TYR A 133 20.52 -5.29 2.51
CA TYR A 133 19.76 -6.37 3.11
C TYR A 133 18.95 -5.89 4.34
N GLY A 134 18.32 -4.71 4.21
CA GLY A 134 17.51 -4.11 5.27
C GLY A 134 18.29 -3.72 6.52
N ARG A 135 19.58 -3.36 6.40
CA ARG A 135 20.46 -2.99 7.52
C ARG A 135 20.93 -1.56 7.51
N LYS A 136 20.70 -0.85 6.39
CA LYS A 136 21.10 0.54 6.24
C LYS A 136 19.99 1.37 5.65
N LEU A 137 19.97 2.63 6.04
CA LEU A 137 19.25 3.69 5.37
C LEU A 137 20.24 4.56 4.62
N PHE A 138 19.94 4.85 3.38
CA PHE A 138 20.65 5.81 2.56
C PHE A 138 19.73 7.02 2.39
N GLU A 139 20.29 8.21 2.53
CA GLU A 139 19.55 9.46 2.37
C GLU A 139 20.05 10.20 1.12
N TYR A 140 19.11 10.57 0.26
CA TYR A 140 19.37 11.28 -1.00
C TYR A 140 18.58 12.58 -1.05
N SER A 141 19.15 13.56 -1.74
CA SER A 141 18.43 14.79 -2.09
C SER A 141 17.32 14.50 -3.12
N PRO A 142 16.37 15.43 -3.31
CA PRO A 142 15.36 15.32 -4.36
C PRO A 142 15.95 15.25 -5.79
N SER A 143 17.18 15.68 -5.99
CA SER A 143 17.93 15.56 -7.25
C SER A 143 18.72 14.26 -7.40
N GLY A 144 18.54 13.28 -6.48
CA GLY A 144 19.24 12.00 -6.53
C GLY A 144 20.69 12.04 -6.01
N GLU A 145 21.14 13.15 -5.40
CA GLU A 145 22.47 13.24 -4.84
C GLU A 145 22.55 12.57 -3.46
N PHE A 146 23.55 11.71 -3.27
CA PHE A 146 23.79 11.06 -1.98
C PHE A 146 24.15 12.06 -0.89
N ILE A 147 23.50 11.95 0.27
CA ILE A 147 23.74 12.81 1.43
C ILE A 147 24.52 12.04 2.49
N ARG A 148 24.03 10.91 2.93
CA ARG A 148 24.63 10.05 3.96
C ARG A 148 24.03 8.65 4.00
N ASP A 149 24.70 7.73 4.69
CA ASP A 149 24.13 6.46 5.09
C ASP A 149 24.09 6.33 6.64
N MET A 150 23.16 5.54 7.13
CA MET A 150 22.91 5.31 8.55
C MET A 150 22.74 3.83 8.79
N SER A 151 23.45 3.28 9.78
CA SER A 151 23.28 1.87 10.15
C SER A 151 22.04 1.70 11.03
N LEU A 152 21.19 0.77 10.68
CA LEU A 152 20.06 0.36 11.51
C LEU A 152 20.53 -0.49 12.70
N PRO A 153 19.72 -0.64 13.76
CA PRO A 153 20.06 -1.45 14.92
C PRO A 153 20.54 -2.85 14.55
N GLU A 154 21.61 -3.30 15.18
CA GLU A 154 22.28 -4.58 14.87
C GLU A 154 21.34 -5.79 15.05
N ASN A 155 21.60 -6.82 14.25
CA ASN A 155 20.90 -8.11 14.25
C ASN A 155 19.42 -8.10 13.79
N ARG A 156 18.99 -7.07 13.07
CA ARG A 156 17.66 -7.00 12.48
C ARG A 156 17.75 -6.78 10.97
N PHE A 157 16.77 -7.33 10.27
CA PHE A 157 16.59 -7.16 8.85
C PHE A 157 15.20 -6.54 8.63
N PHE A 158 15.17 -5.41 7.97
CA PHE A 158 13.94 -4.72 7.68
C PHE A 158 13.68 -4.74 6.17
N ASN A 159 12.42 -4.92 5.78
CA ASN A 159 12.06 -5.00 4.37
C ASN A 159 11.17 -3.85 3.92
N TYR A 160 10.51 -3.16 4.86
CA TYR A 160 9.64 -2.04 4.54
C TYR A 160 9.87 -0.89 5.49
N ILE A 161 9.70 0.33 4.97
CA ILE A 161 9.89 1.57 5.70
C ILE A 161 8.75 2.56 5.43
N ALA A 162 8.31 3.27 6.45
CA ALA A 162 7.42 4.43 6.32
C ALA A 162 7.89 5.57 7.22
N TYR A 163 8.04 6.77 6.68
CA TYR A 163 8.30 7.97 7.45
C TYR A 163 7.00 8.52 8.02
N ALA A 164 6.96 8.75 9.35
CA ALA A 164 5.77 9.18 10.06
C ALA A 164 5.70 10.68 10.35
N GLY A 165 6.78 11.42 10.05
CA GLY A 165 6.98 12.80 10.51
C GLY A 165 7.65 12.87 11.88
N ASN A 166 8.00 14.07 12.32
CA ASN A 166 8.65 14.30 13.63
C ASN A 166 9.93 13.48 13.86
N ASP A 167 10.73 13.29 12.80
CA ASP A 167 11.97 12.52 12.86
C ASP A 167 11.75 11.03 13.23
N LEU A 168 10.58 10.46 12.92
CA LEU A 168 10.21 9.09 13.24
C LEU A 168 9.99 8.26 11.97
N ILE A 169 10.60 7.08 11.94
CA ILE A 169 10.35 6.04 10.94
C ILE A 169 9.76 4.80 11.59
N TYR A 170 8.91 4.11 10.85
CA TYR A 170 8.49 2.75 11.15
C TYR A 170 9.11 1.79 10.17
N LEU A 171 9.59 0.68 10.69
CA LEU A 171 10.23 -0.38 9.93
C LEU A 171 9.50 -1.70 10.18
N HIS A 172 9.29 -2.46 9.12
CA HIS A 172 8.73 -3.81 9.22
C HIS A 172 9.82 -4.85 9.09
N THR A 173 9.81 -5.81 10.01
CA THR A 173 10.72 -6.97 10.02
C THR A 173 9.99 -8.20 9.51
N LEU A 174 10.55 -8.86 8.50
CA LEU A 174 10.13 -10.20 8.13
C LEU A 174 10.66 -11.21 9.13
N PRO A 175 9.79 -11.99 9.76
CA PRO A 175 10.25 -13.10 10.57
C PRO A 175 10.96 -14.11 9.68
N SER A 176 12.27 -14.28 9.87
CA SER A 176 13.02 -15.29 9.15
C SER A 176 13.07 -16.60 9.96
N PRO A 177 12.61 -17.73 9.41
CA PRO A 177 12.70 -19.03 10.08
C PRO A 177 14.14 -19.42 10.42
N SER A 178 15.12 -18.86 9.69
CA SER A 178 16.55 -19.19 9.84
C SER A 178 17.26 -18.38 10.91
N TYR A 179 16.70 -17.24 11.32
CA TYR A 179 17.33 -16.30 12.25
C TYR A 179 16.49 -16.04 13.52
N ALA A 180 15.34 -16.69 13.63
CA ALA A 180 14.43 -16.48 14.76
C ALA A 180 15.09 -16.89 16.08
N GLN A 181 15.45 -15.93 16.87
CA GLN A 181 15.45 -16.07 18.32
C GLN A 181 13.98 -16.06 18.74
N PRO A 182 13.43 -17.17 19.26
CA PRO A 182 11.99 -17.44 19.19
C PRO A 182 11.06 -16.53 19.98
N ASN A 183 11.55 -15.59 20.81
CA ASN A 183 10.66 -14.97 21.80
C ASN A 183 10.64 -13.44 21.89
N ASP A 184 11.45 -12.72 21.11
CA ASP A 184 11.54 -11.24 21.26
C ASP A 184 11.38 -10.45 19.96
N GLU A 185 11.14 -11.08 18.83
CA GLU A 185 10.98 -10.35 17.56
C GLU A 185 9.62 -9.66 17.49
N ARG A 186 9.66 -8.40 17.06
CA ARG A 186 8.50 -7.58 16.79
C ARG A 186 8.40 -7.30 15.30
N MET A 187 7.17 -7.29 14.78
CA MET A 187 6.94 -7.08 13.34
C MET A 187 7.09 -5.62 12.94
N VAL A 188 6.82 -4.68 13.85
CA VAL A 188 6.92 -3.25 13.58
C VAL A 188 7.79 -2.59 14.64
N THR A 189 8.81 -1.85 14.19
CA THR A 189 9.74 -1.11 15.04
C THR A 189 9.70 0.37 14.68
N ALA A 190 9.46 1.23 15.67
CA ALA A 190 9.54 2.68 15.55
C ALA A 190 10.93 3.15 15.96
N ILE A 191 11.61 3.94 15.12
CA ILE A 191 12.98 4.42 15.31
C ILE A 191 13.03 5.92 15.14
N GLN A 192 13.72 6.61 16.06
CA GLN A 192 14.10 8.00 15.92
C GLN A 192 15.18 8.13 14.85
N LEU A 193 14.89 8.79 13.74
CA LEU A 193 15.78 8.83 12.57
C LEU A 193 17.13 9.51 12.86
N SER A 194 17.13 10.59 13.65
CA SER A 194 18.37 11.35 13.93
C SER A 194 19.34 10.60 14.85
N SER A 195 18.85 9.77 15.76
CA SER A 195 19.69 9.02 16.73
C SER A 195 19.80 7.53 16.43
N MET A 196 18.97 6.99 15.55
CA MET A 196 18.81 5.54 15.30
C MET A 196 18.42 4.76 16.57
N GLU A 197 17.80 5.41 17.56
CA GLU A 197 17.30 4.76 18.77
C GLU A 197 15.91 4.16 18.52
N ILE A 198 15.72 2.94 19.02
CA ILE A 198 14.40 2.31 19.02
C ILE A 198 13.52 3.00 20.05
N ILE A 199 12.41 3.59 19.60
CA ILE A 199 11.43 4.29 20.43
C ILE A 199 10.36 3.33 20.95
N ALA A 200 9.88 2.43 20.06
CA ALA A 200 8.86 1.45 20.39
C ALA A 200 8.94 0.22 19.48
N GLU A 201 8.41 -0.88 19.97
CA GLU A 201 8.33 -2.14 19.25
C GLU A 201 6.92 -2.73 19.42
N HIS A 202 6.30 -3.10 18.31
CA HIS A 202 4.91 -3.53 18.28
C HIS A 202 4.76 -4.89 17.61
N LEU A 203 3.67 -5.56 17.95
CA LEU A 203 3.17 -6.75 17.30
C LEU A 203 4.18 -7.91 17.36
N PRO A 204 4.10 -8.73 18.41
CA PRO A 204 4.93 -9.92 18.49
C PRO A 204 4.73 -10.81 17.27
N VAL A 205 5.81 -11.40 16.79
CA VAL A 205 5.73 -12.40 15.74
C VAL A 205 4.88 -13.58 16.24
N PRO A 206 3.80 -13.97 15.55
CA PRO A 206 2.96 -15.06 16.00
C PRO A 206 3.75 -16.38 16.10
N GLU A 207 3.53 -17.11 17.20
CA GLU A 207 4.09 -18.45 17.35
C GLU A 207 3.60 -19.34 16.23
N GLY A 208 4.53 -20.04 15.57
CA GLY A 208 4.22 -20.94 14.44
C GLY A 208 4.14 -20.25 13.08
N LEU A 209 4.47 -18.96 12.95
CA LEU A 209 4.62 -18.31 11.66
C LEU A 209 5.79 -18.95 10.90
N ARG A 210 5.47 -19.98 10.09
CA ARG A 210 6.46 -20.78 9.36
C ARG A 210 6.73 -20.28 7.96
N TYR A 211 5.86 -19.39 7.48
CA TYR A 211 5.89 -18.91 6.10
C TYR A 211 6.10 -17.42 6.07
N ASN A 212 7.03 -17.02 5.25
CA ASN A 212 7.24 -15.63 4.87
C ASN A 212 6.12 -15.19 3.91
N ILE A 213 4.89 -15.15 4.42
CA ILE A 213 3.77 -14.61 3.67
C ILE A 213 3.72 -13.14 4.02
N THR A 214 4.48 -12.37 3.27
CA THR A 214 4.39 -10.92 3.30
C THR A 214 3.53 -10.48 2.16
N GLY A 215 2.67 -9.54 2.44
CA GLY A 215 2.10 -8.72 1.40
C GLY A 215 3.19 -7.90 0.71
N GLU A 216 2.92 -7.44 -0.48
CA GLU A 216 3.85 -6.59 -1.21
C GLU A 216 4.05 -5.23 -0.52
N LYS A 217 3.05 -4.76 0.24
CA LYS A 217 3.04 -3.43 0.87
C LYS A 217 2.39 -3.44 2.25
N PRO A 218 2.97 -4.17 3.21
CA PRO A 218 2.37 -4.27 4.54
C PRO A 218 2.43 -2.96 5.33
N LEU A 219 3.35 -2.05 4.99
CA LEU A 219 3.57 -0.80 5.70
C LEU A 219 3.44 0.38 4.73
N THR A 220 2.47 1.26 5.00
CA THR A 220 2.17 2.42 4.15
C THR A 220 1.97 3.68 4.98
N PHE A 221 2.16 4.86 4.35
CA PHE A 221 1.81 6.14 4.93
C PHE A 221 0.49 6.61 4.31
N GLN A 222 -0.53 6.84 5.13
CA GLN A 222 -1.89 7.18 4.67
C GLN A 222 -2.52 8.21 5.58
N SER A 223 -2.99 9.32 5.02
CA SER A 223 -3.70 10.37 5.76
C SER A 223 -2.97 10.84 7.04
N GLY A 224 -1.64 11.01 6.94
CA GLY A 224 -0.79 11.44 8.04
C GLY A 224 -0.50 10.38 9.09
N LYS A 225 -0.75 9.11 8.81
CA LYS A 225 -0.54 7.97 9.71
C LYS A 225 0.23 6.85 9.03
N VAL A 226 0.95 6.08 9.82
CA VAL A 226 1.53 4.82 9.33
C VAL A 226 0.54 3.69 9.58
N VAL A 227 0.26 2.93 8.54
CA VAL A 227 -0.67 1.82 8.56
C VAL A 227 0.08 0.53 8.27
N PHE A 228 -0.13 -0.46 9.13
CA PHE A 228 0.40 -1.80 8.95
C PHE A 228 -0.74 -2.81 8.76
N ALA A 229 -0.71 -3.49 7.63
CA ALA A 229 -1.67 -4.51 7.24
C ALA A 229 -0.94 -5.78 6.85
N ARG A 230 -0.93 -6.78 7.73
CA ARG A 230 -0.25 -8.04 7.44
C ARG A 230 -1.06 -8.88 6.47
N ALA A 231 -0.41 -9.43 5.45
CA ALA A 231 -1.02 -10.39 4.55
C ALA A 231 -1.64 -11.56 5.32
N PHE A 232 -2.82 -11.97 4.89
CA PHE A 232 -3.63 -12.99 5.56
C PHE A 232 -3.96 -12.67 7.02
N GLY A 233 -3.82 -11.39 7.44
CA GLY A 233 -4.33 -10.88 8.70
C GLY A 233 -5.80 -10.48 8.56
N ASN A 234 -6.49 -10.36 9.68
CA ASN A 234 -7.80 -9.71 9.73
C ASN A 234 -7.76 -8.44 10.59
N ARG A 235 -6.55 -7.91 10.83
CA ARG A 235 -6.31 -6.73 11.65
C ARG A 235 -5.41 -5.76 10.91
N ILE A 236 -5.82 -4.50 10.93
CA ILE A 236 -5.04 -3.37 10.44
C ILE A 236 -4.62 -2.55 11.65
N HIS A 237 -3.37 -2.17 11.73
CA HIS A 237 -2.81 -1.40 12.83
C HIS A 237 -2.44 0.00 12.34
N VAL A 238 -2.89 1.02 13.06
CA VAL A 238 -2.64 2.43 12.72
C VAL A 238 -1.77 3.04 13.80
N PHE A 239 -0.63 3.61 13.40
CA PHE A 239 0.36 4.18 14.29
C PHE A 239 0.42 5.70 14.17
N GLN A 240 0.71 6.36 15.28
CA GLN A 240 0.93 7.81 15.35
C GLN A 240 2.38 8.17 15.06
N ASN A 241 2.64 9.45 14.87
CA ASN A 241 3.98 10.00 14.67
C ASN A 241 4.77 10.22 16.00
N ASP A 242 4.41 9.52 17.04
CA ASP A 242 5.09 9.52 18.36
C ASP A 242 5.56 8.12 18.79
N GLY A 243 5.43 7.15 17.92
CA GLY A 243 5.82 5.76 18.18
C GLY A 243 4.71 4.88 18.76
N ASN A 244 3.52 5.41 19.02
CA ASN A 244 2.43 4.67 19.66
C ASN A 244 1.45 4.07 18.67
N LEU A 245 0.87 2.92 19.02
CA LEU A 245 -0.30 2.37 18.33
C LEU A 245 -1.52 3.24 18.68
N GLU A 246 -2.18 3.80 17.65
CA GLU A 246 -3.38 4.62 17.81
C GLU A 246 -4.62 3.76 17.92
N LYS A 247 -4.78 2.86 16.96
CA LYS A 247 -5.94 1.98 16.89
C LYS A 247 -5.64 0.69 16.12
N GLU A 248 -6.47 -0.29 16.39
CA GLU A 248 -6.55 -1.54 15.67
C GLU A 248 -7.92 -1.64 14.98
N ILE A 249 -7.94 -2.01 13.70
CA ILE A 249 -9.16 -2.22 12.93
C ILE A 249 -9.30 -3.73 12.71
N LEU A 250 -10.36 -4.32 13.25
CA LEU A 250 -10.70 -5.73 13.06
C LEU A 250 -11.66 -5.90 11.88
N LEU A 251 -11.25 -6.66 10.88
CA LEU A 251 -12.03 -6.98 9.68
C LEU A 251 -12.88 -8.23 9.96
N THR A 252 -14.05 -8.05 10.59
CA THR A 252 -14.86 -9.16 11.11
C THR A 252 -15.55 -10.00 10.03
N SER A 253 -15.64 -9.48 8.81
CA SER A 253 -16.26 -10.17 7.65
C SER A 253 -15.30 -11.04 6.85
N LEU A 254 -14.01 -11.01 7.18
CA LEU A 254 -12.98 -11.81 6.51
C LEU A 254 -12.63 -13.04 7.36
N ALA A 255 -12.18 -14.09 6.68
CA ALA A 255 -11.77 -15.30 7.35
C ALA A 255 -10.64 -15.00 8.38
N PRO A 256 -10.77 -15.48 9.62
CA PRO A 256 -9.72 -15.32 10.60
C PRO A 256 -8.50 -16.13 10.19
N THR A 257 -7.33 -15.52 10.30
CA THR A 257 -6.06 -16.12 9.86
C THR A 257 -5.35 -16.93 10.92
N ASP A 258 -5.87 -16.98 12.13
CA ASP A 258 -5.32 -17.83 13.19
C ASP A 258 -5.18 -19.29 12.75
N ASN A 259 -6.06 -19.73 11.85
CA ASN A 259 -5.98 -21.04 11.24
C ASN A 259 -4.83 -21.23 10.22
N LEU A 260 -4.24 -20.14 9.71
CA LEU A 260 -3.11 -20.22 8.77
C LEU A 260 -1.87 -20.82 9.45
N TYR A 261 -1.63 -20.43 10.69
CA TYR A 261 -0.47 -20.87 11.46
C TYR A 261 -0.56 -22.32 11.91
N GLU A 262 -1.79 -22.87 11.96
CA GLU A 262 -2.04 -24.28 12.25
C GLU A 262 -1.87 -25.18 11.02
N LYS A 263 -1.78 -24.60 9.82
CA LYS A 263 -1.64 -25.36 8.57
C LYS A 263 -0.17 -25.61 8.22
N GLU A 264 0.09 -26.79 7.69
CA GLU A 264 1.44 -27.17 7.26
C GLU A 264 1.86 -26.48 5.95
N THR A 265 0.88 -26.06 5.12
CA THR A 265 1.13 -25.46 3.81
C THR A 265 0.13 -24.37 3.48
N LEU A 266 0.57 -23.37 2.67
CA LEU A 266 -0.32 -22.34 2.10
C LEU A 266 -1.48 -23.00 1.31
N LYS A 267 -1.20 -24.09 0.61
CA LYS A 267 -2.23 -24.83 -0.14
C LYS A 267 -3.36 -25.31 0.75
N GLN A 268 -3.07 -25.88 1.92
CA GLN A 268 -4.11 -26.34 2.86
C GLN A 268 -4.97 -25.18 3.36
N PHE A 269 -4.38 -24.01 3.54
CA PHE A 269 -5.14 -22.80 3.88
C PHE A 269 -6.05 -22.37 2.71
N MET A 270 -5.53 -22.33 1.49
CA MET A 270 -6.31 -21.98 0.30
C MET A 270 -7.46 -22.98 0.05
N ASP A 271 -7.22 -24.27 0.26
CA ASP A 271 -8.24 -25.30 0.18
C ASP A 271 -9.36 -25.06 1.24
N LEU A 272 -8.98 -24.67 2.47
CA LEU A 272 -9.92 -24.30 3.52
C LEU A 272 -10.81 -23.12 3.16
N LEU A 273 -10.22 -22.05 2.59
CA LEU A 273 -10.99 -20.90 2.10
C LEU A 273 -11.96 -21.30 1.00
N ALA A 274 -11.53 -22.18 0.09
CA ALA A 274 -12.36 -22.69 -0.98
C ALA A 274 -13.57 -23.48 -0.46
N ASP A 275 -13.35 -24.39 0.48
CA ASP A 275 -14.38 -25.24 1.07
C ASP A 275 -15.44 -24.43 1.80
N LYS A 276 -15.04 -23.34 2.46
CA LYS A 276 -15.94 -22.46 3.22
C LYS A 276 -16.55 -21.33 2.38
N ASN A 277 -16.09 -21.12 1.15
CA ASN A 277 -16.43 -19.97 0.31
C ASN A 277 -16.18 -18.61 1.02
N GLU A 278 -15.14 -18.55 1.80
CA GLU A 278 -14.73 -17.36 2.57
C GLU A 278 -13.76 -16.48 1.78
N LEU A 279 -13.74 -15.20 2.13
CA LEU A 279 -12.74 -14.22 1.68
C LEU A 279 -11.67 -14.07 2.74
N ALA A 280 -10.41 -14.01 2.33
CA ALA A 280 -9.32 -13.63 3.20
C ALA A 280 -8.62 -12.37 2.67
N PHE A 281 -8.13 -11.54 3.57
CA PHE A 281 -7.29 -10.42 3.22
C PHE A 281 -5.97 -10.96 2.67
N ALA A 282 -5.62 -10.55 1.47
CA ALA A 282 -4.35 -10.96 0.88
C ALA A 282 -3.27 -9.91 1.10
N ASP A 283 -3.57 -8.65 0.76
CA ASP A 283 -2.62 -7.55 0.79
C ASP A 283 -3.29 -6.20 0.53
N ASN A 284 -2.48 -5.11 0.52
CA ASN A 284 -2.87 -3.78 0.05
C ASN A 284 -4.15 -3.23 0.70
N TYR A 285 -4.05 -2.89 1.98
CA TYR A 285 -5.08 -2.06 2.61
C TYR A 285 -4.78 -0.59 2.34
N MET A 286 -5.73 0.08 1.68
CA MET A 286 -5.67 1.52 1.44
C MET A 286 -6.97 2.18 1.89
N GLU A 287 -6.85 3.26 2.65
CA GLU A 287 -7.98 4.03 3.15
C GLU A 287 -7.95 5.45 2.58
N THR A 288 -8.96 5.80 1.80
CA THR A 288 -9.20 7.17 1.34
C THR A 288 -10.42 7.78 2.04
N GLU A 289 -10.74 9.03 1.77
CA GLU A 289 -11.93 9.67 2.32
C GLU A 289 -13.21 8.91 1.95
N ASN A 290 -13.33 8.45 0.71
CA ASN A 290 -14.54 7.87 0.15
C ASN A 290 -14.54 6.34 0.05
N LEU A 291 -13.36 5.73 -0.05
CA LEU A 291 -13.20 4.30 -0.31
C LEU A 291 -12.19 3.66 0.64
N ASP A 292 -12.44 2.41 1.03
CA ASP A 292 -11.39 1.49 1.46
C ASP A 292 -11.14 0.47 0.35
N PHE A 293 -9.88 0.20 0.07
CA PHE A 293 -9.44 -0.81 -0.88
C PHE A 293 -8.76 -1.95 -0.12
N LEU A 294 -9.11 -3.17 -0.47
CA LEU A 294 -8.51 -4.37 0.08
C LEU A 294 -8.22 -5.34 -1.06
N LEU A 295 -7.01 -5.85 -1.14
CA LEU A 295 -6.75 -6.98 -2.02
C LEU A 295 -7.13 -8.27 -1.28
N LEU A 296 -8.05 -9.03 -1.85
CA LEU A 296 -8.65 -10.20 -1.22
C LEU A 296 -8.37 -11.46 -2.05
N VAL A 297 -8.24 -12.58 -1.37
CA VAL A 297 -8.21 -13.90 -1.99
C VAL A 297 -9.57 -14.57 -1.76
N LYS A 298 -10.18 -15.04 -2.84
CA LYS A 298 -11.33 -15.93 -2.83
C LYS A 298 -10.90 -17.30 -3.36
N SER A 299 -11.61 -18.35 -3.01
CA SER A 299 -11.34 -19.74 -3.37
C SER A 299 -10.65 -19.94 -4.73
N GLY A 300 -9.53 -20.65 -4.78
CA GLY A 300 -8.82 -20.96 -6.02
C GLY A 300 -7.71 -19.99 -6.40
N ALA A 301 -7.17 -19.22 -5.45
CA ALA A 301 -6.03 -18.30 -5.63
C ALA A 301 -6.28 -17.10 -6.58
N LEU A 302 -7.52 -16.74 -6.86
CA LEU A 302 -7.84 -15.53 -7.60
C LEU A 302 -7.88 -14.34 -6.64
N THR A 303 -6.95 -13.41 -6.81
CA THR A 303 -7.00 -12.11 -6.12
C THR A 303 -8.14 -11.25 -6.69
N ARG A 304 -8.81 -10.53 -5.81
CA ARG A 304 -9.89 -9.60 -6.17
C ARG A 304 -9.79 -8.34 -5.33
N TRP A 305 -10.23 -7.25 -5.87
CA TRP A 305 -10.41 -6.03 -5.11
C TRP A 305 -11.71 -6.06 -4.32
N GLY A 306 -11.61 -5.86 -3.01
CA GLY A 306 -12.71 -5.50 -2.15
C GLY A 306 -12.75 -3.98 -1.99
N ILE A 307 -13.85 -3.36 -2.37
CA ILE A 307 -14.02 -1.90 -2.34
C ILE A 307 -15.18 -1.57 -1.42
N TRP A 308 -14.89 -0.90 -0.33
CA TRP A 308 -15.91 -0.34 0.56
C TRP A 308 -16.22 1.10 0.17
N ASP A 309 -17.40 1.33 -0.37
CA ASP A 309 -17.95 2.67 -0.60
C ASP A 309 -18.50 3.23 0.72
N LYS A 310 -17.75 4.11 1.35
CA LYS A 310 -18.08 4.69 2.66
C LYS A 310 -19.37 5.50 2.62
N LYS A 311 -19.64 6.18 1.51
CA LYS A 311 -20.81 7.02 1.34
C LYS A 311 -22.11 6.22 1.29
N ASN A 312 -22.11 5.09 0.59
CA ASN A 312 -23.29 4.26 0.37
C ASN A 312 -23.34 3.04 1.31
N GLY A 313 -22.29 2.79 2.09
CA GLY A 313 -22.16 1.63 2.95
C GLY A 313 -22.22 0.31 2.16
N LYS A 314 -21.65 0.27 0.96
CA LYS A 314 -21.67 -0.90 0.07
C LYS A 314 -20.28 -1.48 -0.10
N PHE A 315 -20.20 -2.80 -0.02
CA PHE A 315 -18.98 -3.53 -0.32
C PHE A 315 -19.08 -4.19 -1.69
N ASN A 316 -18.15 -3.86 -2.57
CA ASN A 316 -18.06 -4.37 -3.92
C ASN A 316 -16.85 -5.30 -4.03
N LEU A 317 -17.03 -6.45 -4.67
CA LEU A 317 -15.96 -7.38 -5.00
C LEU A 317 -15.79 -7.37 -6.52
N THR A 318 -14.62 -6.98 -7.00
CA THR A 318 -14.36 -6.84 -8.44
C THR A 318 -13.04 -7.50 -8.84
N ASN A 319 -12.97 -7.95 -10.08
CA ASN A 319 -11.73 -8.48 -10.65
C ASN A 319 -10.79 -7.36 -11.09
N THR A 320 -11.35 -6.20 -11.48
CA THR A 320 -10.61 -5.14 -12.14
C THR A 320 -11.10 -3.79 -11.64
N LEU A 321 -10.17 -2.94 -11.23
CA LEU A 321 -10.41 -1.52 -11.09
C LEU A 321 -10.36 -0.88 -12.48
N PHE A 322 -11.12 0.17 -12.68
CA PHE A 322 -11.30 0.79 -13.98
C PHE A 322 -11.23 2.31 -13.86
N ASP A 323 -10.63 2.93 -14.85
CA ASP A 323 -10.63 4.38 -15.03
C ASP A 323 -11.45 4.77 -16.25
N SER A 324 -12.61 5.37 -16.01
CA SER A 324 -13.52 5.78 -17.08
C SER A 324 -13.05 6.99 -17.87
N ASN A 325 -12.12 7.80 -17.33
CA ASN A 325 -11.58 8.96 -18.03
C ASN A 325 -10.70 8.55 -19.22
N ILE A 326 -9.80 7.60 -18.99
CA ILE A 326 -8.92 7.07 -20.04
C ILE A 326 -9.44 5.77 -20.66
N ASN A 327 -10.53 5.24 -20.09
CA ASN A 327 -11.20 3.99 -20.51
C ASN A 327 -10.28 2.76 -20.41
N MET A 328 -9.47 2.66 -19.35
CA MET A 328 -8.48 1.60 -19.16
C MET A 328 -8.69 0.87 -17.84
N PRO A 329 -8.39 -0.44 -17.78
CA PRO A 329 -8.32 -1.16 -16.53
C PRO A 329 -7.08 -0.69 -15.75
N LEU A 330 -7.23 -0.65 -14.43
CA LEU A 330 -6.12 -0.50 -13.51
C LEU A 330 -5.81 -1.89 -12.97
N LEU A 331 -4.73 -2.48 -13.43
CA LEU A 331 -4.30 -3.81 -12.98
C LEU A 331 -3.93 -3.78 -11.49
N PRO A 332 -3.90 -4.93 -10.79
CA PRO A 332 -3.54 -4.99 -9.40
C PRO A 332 -2.21 -4.26 -9.17
N HIS A 333 -2.01 -3.65 -8.03
CA HIS A 333 -0.91 -2.77 -7.63
C HIS A 333 -1.23 -1.28 -7.82
N LEU A 334 -2.15 -0.80 -6.98
CA LEU A 334 -2.27 0.62 -6.68
C LEU A 334 -1.29 0.97 -5.58
N GLU A 335 -0.75 2.18 -5.67
CA GLU A 335 0.02 2.79 -4.61
C GLU A 335 -0.84 3.78 -3.83
N ILE A 336 -0.55 3.92 -2.55
CA ILE A 336 -1.05 5.03 -1.76
C ILE A 336 0.12 5.73 -1.09
N ASP A 337 0.15 7.04 -1.23
CA ASP A 337 1.08 7.90 -0.51
C ASP A 337 0.30 9.10 0.02
N ASP A 338 0.19 9.19 1.34
CA ASP A 338 -0.68 10.09 2.10
C ASP A 338 -2.14 10.05 1.61
N ARG A 339 -2.55 10.94 0.71
CA ARG A 339 -3.93 11.07 0.20
C ARG A 339 -4.05 10.80 -1.29
N LYS A 340 -2.94 10.42 -1.91
CA LYS A 340 -2.89 10.14 -3.34
C LYS A 340 -2.92 8.64 -3.57
N VAL A 341 -3.83 8.20 -4.42
CA VAL A 341 -3.80 6.85 -4.98
C VAL A 341 -3.18 6.95 -6.36
N MET A 342 -2.15 6.17 -6.60
CA MET A 342 -1.34 6.26 -7.82
C MET A 342 -1.23 4.92 -8.53
N LYS A 343 -1.10 4.96 -9.85
CA LYS A 343 -0.82 3.80 -10.69
C LYS A 343 0.06 4.19 -11.86
N LEU A 344 1.14 3.46 -12.06
CA LEU A 344 1.92 3.53 -13.30
C LEU A 344 1.32 2.56 -14.33
N LEU A 345 1.00 3.07 -15.50
CA LEU A 345 0.71 2.30 -16.70
C LEU A 345 1.99 2.36 -17.57
N ASP A 346 2.56 1.21 -17.85
CA ASP A 346 3.88 1.04 -18.49
C ASP A 346 3.78 0.55 -19.93
N ASP A 347 4.91 0.44 -20.62
CA ASP A 347 5.00 -0.04 -21.98
C ASP A 347 4.35 -1.42 -22.19
N GLU A 348 4.58 -2.37 -21.28
CA GLU A 348 4.03 -3.73 -21.38
C GLU A 348 2.50 -3.71 -21.27
N PHE A 349 1.97 -2.90 -20.37
CA PHE A 349 0.54 -2.69 -20.24
C PHE A 349 -0.06 -2.17 -21.55
N PHE A 350 0.55 -1.16 -22.17
CA PHE A 350 0.06 -0.60 -23.43
C PHE A 350 0.22 -1.57 -24.58
N GLU A 351 1.30 -2.34 -24.65
CA GLU A 351 1.46 -3.39 -25.67
C GLU A 351 0.35 -4.44 -25.59
N MET A 352 -0.02 -4.84 -24.38
CA MET A 352 -1.11 -5.81 -24.16
C MET A 352 -2.46 -5.27 -24.62
N TYR A 353 -2.80 -4.04 -24.24
CA TYR A 353 -4.14 -3.49 -24.50
C TYR A 353 -4.28 -2.81 -25.85
N LEU A 354 -3.20 -2.30 -26.46
CA LEU A 354 -3.26 -1.62 -27.75
C LEU A 354 -3.13 -2.55 -28.95
N ASN A 355 -2.79 -3.81 -28.75
CA ASN A 355 -2.73 -4.81 -29.82
C ASN A 355 -4.09 -5.48 -30.12
N GLU A 356 -5.14 -5.15 -29.36
CA GLU A 356 -6.49 -5.67 -29.60
C GLU A 356 -7.29 -4.86 -30.62
N ASP A 357 -8.31 -5.48 -31.24
CA ASP A 357 -9.24 -4.81 -32.16
C ASP A 357 -9.98 -3.66 -31.44
N GLY A 358 -9.86 -2.45 -31.97
CA GLY A 358 -10.51 -1.26 -31.39
C GLY A 358 -9.56 -0.30 -30.66
N HIS A 359 -8.28 -0.56 -30.67
CA HIS A 359 -7.24 0.26 -30.00
C HIS A 359 -7.27 1.76 -30.36
N GLU A 360 -7.67 2.13 -31.57
CA GLU A 360 -7.74 3.54 -31.98
C GLU A 360 -8.70 4.38 -31.13
N ALA A 361 -9.76 3.79 -30.60
CA ALA A 361 -10.67 4.48 -29.70
C ALA A 361 -10.02 4.77 -28.32
N TYR A 362 -9.24 3.81 -27.83
CA TYR A 362 -8.45 3.99 -26.59
C TYR A 362 -7.37 5.03 -26.77
N LEU A 363 -6.55 4.90 -27.84
CA LEU A 363 -5.49 5.86 -28.16
C LEU A 363 -5.99 7.29 -28.26
N ARG A 364 -7.17 7.49 -28.88
CA ARG A 364 -7.75 8.82 -29.01
C ARG A 364 -8.10 9.39 -27.63
N LYS A 365 -8.71 8.59 -26.76
CA LYS A 365 -9.12 9.02 -25.45
C LYS A 365 -7.93 9.29 -24.53
N ILE A 366 -6.87 8.47 -24.62
CA ILE A 366 -5.62 8.72 -23.91
C ILE A 366 -4.99 10.02 -24.39
N GLU A 367 -4.88 10.24 -25.71
CA GLU A 367 -4.29 11.44 -26.29
C GLU A 367 -5.07 12.73 -25.92
N GLU A 368 -6.41 12.63 -25.76
CA GLU A 368 -7.23 13.74 -25.27
C GLU A 368 -6.89 14.11 -23.80
N MET A 369 -6.57 13.10 -22.97
CA MET A 369 -6.25 13.30 -21.56
C MET A 369 -4.76 13.51 -21.30
N VAL A 370 -3.90 12.97 -22.17
CA VAL A 370 -2.44 12.96 -22.07
C VAL A 370 -1.86 13.36 -23.43
N PRO A 371 -1.83 14.68 -23.75
CA PRO A 371 -1.30 15.16 -25.01
C PRO A 371 0.15 14.76 -25.23
N GLY A 372 0.49 14.31 -26.43
CA GLY A 372 1.84 13.83 -26.79
C GLY A 372 2.09 12.35 -26.53
N PHE A 373 1.10 11.62 -25.99
CA PHE A 373 1.24 10.19 -25.75
C PHE A 373 1.62 9.39 -27.00
N ARG A 374 1.03 9.73 -28.16
CA ARG A 374 1.31 9.01 -29.42
C ARG A 374 2.75 9.23 -29.91
N ASP A 375 3.29 10.40 -29.66
CA ASP A 375 4.61 10.81 -30.16
C ASP A 375 5.74 10.34 -29.24
N ASN A 376 5.42 9.93 -28.01
CA ASN A 376 6.42 9.45 -27.06
C ASN A 376 6.87 8.02 -27.42
N THR A 377 8.18 7.79 -27.43
CA THR A 377 8.79 6.49 -27.77
C THR A 377 8.45 5.45 -26.70
N ARG A 378 8.57 5.81 -25.44
CA ARG A 378 8.23 4.97 -24.28
C ARG A 378 6.89 5.39 -23.70
N LYS A 379 6.05 4.43 -23.38
CA LYS A 379 4.66 4.65 -22.97
C LYS A 379 4.51 4.48 -21.46
N PHE A 380 4.75 5.54 -20.70
CA PHE A 380 4.55 5.55 -19.25
C PHE A 380 3.58 6.66 -18.85
N ILE A 381 2.45 6.29 -18.28
CA ILE A 381 1.49 7.25 -17.73
C ILE A 381 1.35 7.02 -16.24
N LEU A 382 1.64 8.03 -15.44
CA LEU A 382 1.32 8.05 -14.03
C LEU A 382 -0.10 8.59 -13.84
N CYS A 383 -1.00 7.72 -13.40
CA CYS A 383 -2.36 8.05 -13.02
C CYS A 383 -2.40 8.40 -11.53
N ILE A 384 -3.01 9.54 -11.17
CA ILE A 384 -3.05 10.07 -9.80
C ILE A 384 -4.47 10.45 -9.47
N TYR A 385 -4.99 9.95 -8.35
CA TYR A 385 -6.33 10.20 -7.87
C TYR A 385 -6.26 10.84 -6.48
N GLU A 386 -6.88 12.02 -6.34
CA GLU A 386 -6.85 12.84 -5.12
C GLU A 386 -8.29 13.21 -4.69
N ASN A 387 -8.51 13.29 -3.37
CA ASN A 387 -9.79 13.76 -2.80
C ASN A 387 -9.85 15.28 -2.68
#